data_8998424cf85b238d32f2f29c8626ddb2
#
_entry.id   8998424cf85b238d32f2f29c8626ddb2
#
_cell.length_a   1.000
_cell.length_b   1.000
_cell.length_c   1.000
_cell.angle_alpha   90.00
_cell.angle_beta   90.00
_cell.angle_gamma   90.00
#
_symmetry.space_group_name_H-M   'P 1'
#
loop_
_entity.id
_entity.type
_entity.pdbx_description
1 polymer ?
#
loop_
_entity_poly.entity_id
_entity_poly.type
_entity_poly.pdbx_seq_one_letter_code
_entity_poly.pdbx_strand_id
1 'polypeptide(L)'
;LRAQLIAQGLDVVLEPLLKIENFHDEPFELDDAQALVATSRNALRALAGRPEEDACKSMPLFVVGRGTAQVAEAMGFETIIEGPSTASALLGLILNAANINDGAIVHLSAENVAYNLCEELRHLGYHVFQPILYRAIQVETLSDTLLHSIKTGRIEGVMLLSGRTAEAYANIMKSKELLGFSRQIMHYCLSEAVLARLAPLQPINSKTSSAPNIDEMLALTDASAAN
;
A
#
# COMPACT_ATOMS: atom_id res chain seq x y z
N LEU A 1 7.03 5.60 -11.02
CA LEU A 1 5.98 6.60 -11.20
C LEU A 1 6.55 8.03 -11.23
N ARG A 2 7.22 8.53 -10.14
CA ARG A 2 7.76 9.91 -10.11
C ARG A 2 8.68 10.18 -11.29
N ALA A 3 9.66 9.31 -11.57
CA ALA A 3 10.60 9.47 -12.67
C ALA A 3 9.89 9.47 -14.04
N GLN A 4 8.84 8.69 -14.19
CA GLN A 4 8.05 8.62 -15.43
C GLN A 4 7.23 9.90 -15.65
N LEU A 5 6.63 10.46 -14.60
CA LEU A 5 5.93 11.75 -14.67
C LEU A 5 6.88 12.90 -15.00
N ILE A 6 8.07 12.92 -14.39
CA ILE A 6 9.11 13.92 -14.72
C ILE A 6 9.56 13.78 -16.20
N ALA A 7 9.68 12.53 -16.70
CA ALA A 7 10.00 12.29 -18.10
C ALA A 7 8.92 12.77 -19.08
N GLN A 8 7.66 12.87 -18.63
CA GLN A 8 6.55 13.50 -19.36
C GLN A 8 6.55 15.04 -19.25
N GLY A 9 7.54 15.62 -18.58
CA GLY A 9 7.67 17.09 -18.44
C GLY A 9 6.87 17.68 -17.28
N LEU A 10 6.35 16.85 -16.36
CA LEU A 10 5.59 17.32 -15.21
C LEU A 10 6.51 17.66 -14.03
N ASP A 11 6.21 18.74 -13.32
CA ASP A 11 6.83 19.04 -12.02
C ASP A 11 6.10 18.24 -10.92
N VAL A 12 6.83 17.42 -10.15
CA VAL A 12 6.24 16.42 -9.26
C VAL A 12 6.66 16.65 -7.82
N VAL A 13 5.69 16.98 -6.99
CA VAL A 13 5.82 17.01 -5.53
C VAL A 13 5.34 15.68 -4.94
N LEU A 14 6.16 15.07 -4.07
CA LEU A 14 5.76 13.89 -3.30
C LEU A 14 5.36 14.33 -1.91
N GLU A 15 4.14 13.97 -1.51
CA GLU A 15 3.60 14.25 -0.18
C GLU A 15 3.08 12.96 0.45
N PRO A 16 3.82 12.36 1.40
CA PRO A 16 3.35 11.17 2.11
C PRO A 16 2.19 11.51 3.04
N LEU A 17 1.02 10.94 2.79
CA LEU A 17 -0.18 11.14 3.62
C LEU A 17 -0.39 10.02 4.67
N LEU A 18 0.49 9.03 4.68
CA LEU A 18 0.52 7.95 5.66
C LEU A 18 1.91 7.88 6.28
N LYS A 19 1.98 7.89 7.60
CA LYS A 19 3.19 7.62 8.38
C LYS A 19 3.15 6.17 8.84
N ILE A 20 4.24 5.44 8.62
CA ILE A 20 4.37 4.07 9.13
C ILE A 20 5.01 4.14 10.51
N GLU A 21 4.36 3.53 11.49
CA GLU A 21 4.90 3.28 12.82
C GLU A 21 5.12 1.79 13.01
N ASN A 22 6.35 1.42 13.27
CA ASN A 22 6.72 0.03 13.53
C ASN A 22 6.56 -0.29 15.02
N PHE A 23 6.07 -1.49 15.33
CA PHE A 23 6.01 -2.03 16.67
C PHE A 23 7.23 -2.94 16.87
N HIS A 24 8.10 -2.60 17.83
CA HIS A 24 9.35 -3.34 18.05
C HIS A 24 9.32 -4.19 19.32
N ASP A 25 8.35 -3.96 20.21
CA ASP A 25 8.43 -4.38 21.61
C ASP A 25 7.81 -5.76 21.87
N GLU A 26 7.08 -6.34 20.95
CA GLU A 26 6.45 -7.65 21.12
C GLU A 26 7.14 -8.68 20.22
N PRO A 27 7.94 -9.60 20.76
CA PRO A 27 8.48 -10.72 20.00
C PRO A 27 7.34 -11.65 19.55
N PHE A 28 7.54 -12.35 18.45
CA PHE A 28 6.62 -13.38 17.99
C PHE A 28 7.35 -14.70 17.75
N GLU A 29 6.64 -15.80 17.99
CA GLU A 29 7.19 -17.13 17.90
C GLU A 29 7.14 -17.68 16.47
N LEU A 30 8.16 -18.46 16.10
CA LEU A 30 8.31 -19.12 14.81
C LEU A 30 8.44 -20.66 14.94
N ASP A 31 8.40 -21.19 16.17
CA ASP A 31 8.82 -22.55 16.50
C ASP A 31 8.10 -23.65 15.72
N ASP A 32 6.90 -23.42 15.27
CA ASP A 32 6.13 -24.38 14.48
C ASP A 32 5.63 -23.78 13.17
N ALA A 33 6.38 -22.80 12.65
CA ALA A 33 5.99 -22.13 11.41
C ALA A 33 6.54 -22.87 10.18
N GLN A 34 5.67 -23.19 9.23
CA GLN A 34 6.04 -23.77 7.94
C GLN A 34 6.35 -22.71 6.89
N ALA A 35 5.76 -21.53 6.99
CA ALA A 35 5.90 -20.46 6.00
C ALA A 35 5.49 -19.08 6.55
N LEU A 36 6.02 -18.04 5.91
CA LEU A 36 5.69 -16.65 6.15
C LEU A 36 4.84 -16.08 5.03
N VAL A 37 4.07 -15.06 5.37
CA VAL A 37 3.30 -14.25 4.41
C VAL A 37 3.57 -12.77 4.66
N ALA A 38 3.89 -12.01 3.61
CA ALA A 38 3.98 -10.55 3.65
C ALA A 38 3.17 -9.93 2.50
N THR A 39 2.08 -9.27 2.83
CA THR A 39 1.21 -8.61 1.84
C THR A 39 1.62 -7.18 1.52
N SER A 40 2.68 -6.68 2.16
CA SER A 40 3.18 -5.31 1.99
C SER A 40 4.69 -5.22 2.22
N ARG A 41 5.35 -4.36 1.45
CA ARG A 41 6.75 -3.96 1.69
C ARG A 41 7.00 -3.44 3.11
N ASN A 42 5.98 -2.81 3.71
CA ASN A 42 6.12 -2.26 5.06
C ASN A 42 6.18 -3.35 6.13
N ALA A 43 5.57 -4.51 5.91
CA ALA A 43 5.71 -5.66 6.82
C ALA A 43 7.17 -6.13 6.88
N LEU A 44 7.84 -6.27 5.74
CA LEU A 44 9.25 -6.63 5.67
C LEU A 44 10.17 -5.56 6.27
N ARG A 45 9.89 -4.28 6.00
CA ARG A 45 10.64 -3.17 6.61
C ARG A 45 10.45 -3.12 8.12
N ALA A 46 9.27 -3.47 8.63
CA ALA A 46 9.01 -3.54 10.07
C ALA A 46 9.67 -4.77 10.72
N LEU A 47 9.94 -5.83 9.95
CA LEU A 47 10.72 -6.99 10.38
C LEU A 47 12.22 -6.66 10.50
N ALA A 48 12.73 -5.75 9.66
CA ALA A 48 14.15 -5.42 9.64
C ALA A 48 14.64 -4.91 11.00
N GLY A 49 15.74 -5.50 11.49
CA GLY A 49 16.35 -5.20 12.79
C GLY A 49 15.67 -5.86 13.99
N ARG A 50 14.64 -6.68 13.79
CA ARG A 50 14.02 -7.47 14.87
C ARG A 50 14.81 -8.74 15.16
N PRO A 51 14.73 -9.28 16.38
CA PRO A 51 15.42 -10.54 16.74
C PRO A 51 15.03 -11.72 15.84
N GLU A 52 13.79 -11.74 15.34
CA GLU A 52 13.25 -12.81 14.51
C GLU A 52 13.69 -12.73 13.03
N GLU A 53 14.31 -11.64 12.60
CA GLU A 53 14.63 -11.37 11.19
C GLU A 53 15.43 -12.53 10.55
N ASP A 54 16.50 -12.97 11.21
CA ASP A 54 17.39 -14.01 10.64
C ASP A 54 16.69 -15.37 10.56
N ALA A 55 15.88 -15.73 11.56
CA ALA A 55 15.07 -16.94 11.51
C ALA A 55 14.02 -16.89 10.38
N CYS A 56 13.42 -15.73 10.17
CA CYS A 56 12.46 -15.51 9.07
C CYS A 56 13.09 -15.69 7.69
N LYS A 57 14.36 -15.30 7.48
CA LYS A 57 15.02 -15.35 6.16
C LYS A 57 15.18 -16.77 5.61
N SER A 58 15.34 -17.76 6.47
CA SER A 58 15.47 -19.17 6.08
C SER A 58 14.14 -19.86 5.76
N MET A 59 13.01 -19.20 6.04
CA MET A 59 11.66 -19.75 5.83
C MET A 59 11.10 -19.38 4.46
N PRO A 60 10.25 -20.25 3.84
CA PRO A 60 9.50 -19.88 2.65
C PRO A 60 8.63 -18.65 2.91
N LEU A 61 8.74 -17.62 2.06
CA LEU A 61 8.01 -16.37 2.18
C LEU A 61 7.10 -16.15 0.97
N PHE A 62 5.79 -16.15 1.21
CA PHE A 62 4.80 -15.74 0.22
C PHE A 62 4.64 -14.22 0.24
N VAL A 63 4.75 -13.57 -0.93
CA VAL A 63 4.65 -12.11 -1.03
C VAL A 63 3.64 -11.66 -2.08
N VAL A 64 2.98 -10.54 -1.81
CA VAL A 64 2.08 -9.89 -2.77
C VAL A 64 2.89 -8.98 -3.69
N GLY A 65 3.00 -9.38 -4.95
CA GLY A 65 3.52 -8.60 -6.05
C GLY A 65 5.03 -8.32 -6.03
N ARG A 66 5.57 -7.99 -7.20
CA ARG A 66 7.00 -7.77 -7.44
C ARG A 66 7.67 -6.79 -6.48
N GLY A 67 6.97 -5.70 -6.11
CA GLY A 67 7.55 -4.69 -5.22
C GLY A 67 7.86 -5.21 -3.81
N THR A 68 7.07 -6.19 -3.30
CA THR A 68 7.34 -6.82 -2.00
C THR A 68 8.44 -7.87 -2.14
N ALA A 69 8.44 -8.63 -3.27
CA ALA A 69 9.49 -9.58 -3.57
C ALA A 69 10.88 -8.92 -3.63
N GLN A 70 11.01 -7.76 -4.28
CA GLN A 70 12.27 -7.01 -4.34
C GLN A 70 12.79 -6.59 -2.96
N VAL A 71 11.91 -6.25 -2.01
CA VAL A 71 12.32 -5.95 -0.63
C VAL A 71 12.80 -7.21 0.07
N ALA A 72 12.11 -8.35 -0.10
CA ALA A 72 12.52 -9.62 0.46
C ALA A 72 13.88 -10.08 -0.10
N GLU A 73 14.10 -9.97 -1.41
CA GLU A 73 15.38 -10.24 -2.07
C GLU A 73 16.53 -9.40 -1.46
N ALA A 74 16.28 -8.08 -1.32
CA ALA A 74 17.25 -7.15 -0.73
C ALA A 74 17.56 -7.42 0.75
N MET A 75 16.61 -8.02 1.50
CA MET A 75 16.80 -8.44 2.88
C MET A 75 17.49 -9.79 3.03
N GLY A 76 17.64 -10.55 1.94
CA GLY A 76 18.32 -11.85 1.92
C GLY A 76 17.44 -13.05 2.25
N PHE A 77 16.13 -12.98 1.99
CA PHE A 77 15.25 -14.16 2.08
C PHE A 77 15.68 -15.23 1.07
N GLU A 78 15.79 -16.48 1.51
CA GLU A 78 16.31 -17.60 0.70
C GLU A 78 15.27 -18.14 -0.27
N THR A 79 14.00 -18.19 0.15
CA THR A 79 12.91 -18.76 -0.65
C THR A 79 11.74 -17.75 -0.70
N ILE A 80 11.53 -17.14 -1.87
CA ILE A 80 10.49 -16.14 -2.10
C ILE A 80 9.50 -16.67 -3.13
N ILE A 81 8.22 -16.73 -2.76
CA ILE A 81 7.12 -17.15 -3.62
C ILE A 81 6.31 -15.89 -3.96
N GLU A 82 6.61 -15.31 -5.13
CA GLU A 82 5.95 -14.12 -5.61
C GLU A 82 4.54 -14.46 -6.11
N GLY A 83 3.54 -13.88 -5.47
CA GLY A 83 2.15 -13.98 -5.88
C GLY A 83 1.67 -12.78 -6.69
N PRO A 84 0.41 -12.81 -7.15
CA PRO A 84 -0.23 -11.70 -7.82
C PRO A 84 -0.27 -10.43 -6.98
N SER A 85 -0.76 -9.32 -7.56
CA SER A 85 -0.77 -8.00 -6.93
C SER A 85 -1.83 -7.82 -5.82
N THR A 86 -2.56 -8.86 -5.46
CA THR A 86 -3.59 -8.82 -4.40
C THR A 86 -3.42 -9.92 -3.36
N ALA A 87 -3.75 -9.63 -2.10
CA ALA A 87 -3.69 -10.60 -1.02
C ALA A 87 -4.69 -11.76 -1.21
N SER A 88 -5.86 -11.50 -1.80
CA SER A 88 -6.84 -12.54 -2.11
C SER A 88 -6.33 -13.56 -3.13
N ALA A 89 -5.57 -13.12 -4.13
CA ALA A 89 -4.99 -14.02 -5.13
C ALA A 89 -3.80 -14.85 -4.56
N LEU A 90 -3.19 -14.41 -3.47
CA LEU A 90 -2.13 -15.14 -2.79
C LEU A 90 -2.64 -16.42 -2.10
N LEU A 91 -3.92 -16.44 -1.69
CA LEU A 91 -4.54 -17.60 -1.04
C LEU A 91 -4.35 -18.88 -1.85
N GLY A 92 -4.63 -18.85 -3.15
CA GLY A 92 -4.48 -20.02 -4.02
C GLY A 92 -3.05 -20.57 -4.09
N LEU A 93 -2.04 -19.71 -4.04
CA LEU A 93 -0.63 -20.15 -4.00
C LEU A 93 -0.27 -20.80 -2.67
N ILE A 94 -0.75 -20.27 -1.56
CA ILE A 94 -0.54 -20.84 -0.22
C ILE A 94 -1.17 -22.23 -0.15
N LEU A 95 -2.42 -22.40 -0.61
CA LEU A 95 -3.12 -23.67 -0.61
C LEU A 95 -2.43 -24.76 -1.46
N ASN A 96 -1.72 -24.36 -2.50
CA ASN A 96 -0.98 -25.28 -3.36
C ASN A 96 0.39 -25.69 -2.81
N ALA A 97 0.97 -24.90 -1.90
CA ALA A 97 2.36 -25.09 -1.46
C ALA A 97 2.48 -25.42 0.04
N ALA A 98 1.49 -25.07 0.85
CA ALA A 98 1.48 -25.33 2.30
C ALA A 98 0.51 -26.47 2.65
N ASN A 99 0.81 -27.21 3.71
CA ASN A 99 -0.03 -28.29 4.20
C ASN A 99 -0.57 -27.94 5.61
N ILE A 100 -1.83 -28.20 5.88
CA ILE A 100 -2.47 -27.90 7.17
C ILE A 100 -1.85 -28.63 8.37
N ASN A 101 -1.09 -29.71 8.13
CA ASN A 101 -0.44 -30.52 9.16
C ASN A 101 1.05 -30.21 9.36
N ASP A 102 1.64 -29.34 8.53
CA ASP A 102 3.09 -29.08 8.54
C ASP A 102 3.48 -27.87 9.42
N GLY A 103 2.53 -27.36 10.19
CA GLY A 103 2.76 -26.24 11.10
C GLY A 103 2.01 -24.95 10.70
N ALA A 104 2.31 -23.87 11.39
CA ALA A 104 1.60 -22.60 11.24
C ALA A 104 2.06 -21.77 10.05
N ILE A 105 1.15 -20.96 9.53
CA ILE A 105 1.48 -19.85 8.61
C ILE A 105 1.57 -18.58 9.43
N VAL A 106 2.67 -17.84 9.30
CA VAL A 106 2.88 -16.57 10.00
C VAL A 106 2.69 -15.41 9.03
N HIS A 107 1.62 -14.64 9.21
CA HIS A 107 1.35 -13.45 8.41
C HIS A 107 1.90 -12.20 9.08
N LEU A 108 3.05 -11.71 8.61
CA LEU A 108 3.66 -10.45 9.02
C LEU A 108 2.73 -9.30 8.63
N SER A 109 1.98 -8.74 9.58
CA SER A 109 0.81 -7.95 9.30
C SER A 109 0.89 -6.50 9.76
N ALA A 110 0.03 -5.68 9.17
CA ALA A 110 -0.34 -4.38 9.71
C ALA A 110 -1.51 -4.51 10.69
N GLU A 111 -1.66 -3.51 11.57
CA GLU A 111 -2.85 -3.37 12.43
C GLU A 111 -4.15 -3.38 11.63
N ASN A 112 -4.15 -2.75 10.45
CA ASN A 112 -5.30 -2.69 9.56
C ASN A 112 -4.94 -3.28 8.19
N VAL A 113 -5.62 -4.36 7.80
CA VAL A 113 -5.46 -5.04 6.52
C VAL A 113 -6.64 -4.79 5.59
N ALA A 114 -6.38 -4.74 4.28
CA ALA A 114 -7.41 -4.55 3.27
C ALA A 114 -8.20 -5.84 2.97
N TYR A 115 -7.59 -7.00 3.22
CA TYR A 115 -8.16 -8.33 3.01
C TYR A 115 -7.74 -9.25 4.16
N ASN A 116 -8.70 -9.95 4.75
CA ASN A 116 -8.46 -10.80 5.92
C ASN A 116 -8.02 -12.21 5.51
N LEU A 117 -6.82 -12.31 4.94
CA LEU A 117 -6.21 -13.58 4.51
C LEU A 117 -6.13 -14.60 5.65
N CYS A 118 -5.86 -14.13 6.88
CA CYS A 118 -5.74 -15.01 8.04
C CYS A 118 -7.06 -15.71 8.41
N GLU A 119 -8.18 -15.01 8.29
CA GLU A 119 -9.51 -15.58 8.54
C GLU A 119 -9.85 -16.66 7.50
N GLU A 120 -9.57 -16.39 6.22
CA GLU A 120 -9.78 -17.36 5.15
C GLU A 120 -8.94 -18.63 5.37
N LEU A 121 -7.65 -18.48 5.70
CA LEU A 121 -6.79 -19.63 5.98
C LEU A 121 -7.25 -20.42 7.20
N ARG A 122 -7.71 -19.76 8.28
CA ARG A 122 -8.25 -20.42 9.46
C ARG A 122 -9.53 -21.18 9.15
N HIS A 123 -10.44 -20.63 8.34
CA HIS A 123 -11.65 -21.31 7.87
C HIS A 123 -11.33 -22.58 7.06
N LEU A 124 -10.17 -22.59 6.38
CA LEU A 124 -9.69 -23.75 5.62
C LEU A 124 -8.88 -24.74 6.48
N GLY A 125 -8.78 -24.51 7.78
CA GLY A 125 -8.16 -25.42 8.73
C GLY A 125 -6.68 -25.18 9.01
N TYR A 126 -6.08 -24.13 8.47
CA TYR A 126 -4.68 -23.79 8.77
C TYR A 126 -4.53 -23.16 10.16
N HIS A 127 -3.45 -23.50 10.84
CA HIS A 127 -2.96 -22.71 11.97
C HIS A 127 -2.33 -21.41 11.44
N VAL A 128 -2.78 -20.27 11.97
CA VAL A 128 -2.28 -18.96 11.49
C VAL A 128 -1.97 -18.05 12.66
N PHE A 129 -0.71 -17.61 12.74
CA PHE A 129 -0.27 -16.50 13.58
C PHE A 129 -0.24 -15.22 12.78
N GLN A 130 -0.61 -14.11 13.41
CA GLN A 130 -0.67 -12.81 12.76
C GLN A 130 -0.03 -11.74 13.65
N PRO A 131 1.30 -11.72 13.74
CA PRO A 131 1.98 -10.66 14.47
C PRO A 131 1.74 -9.32 13.78
N ILE A 132 1.32 -8.34 14.56
CA ILE A 132 1.12 -6.96 14.09
C ILE A 132 2.45 -6.22 14.22
N LEU A 133 3.13 -5.99 13.10
CA LEU A 133 4.47 -5.39 13.10
C LEU A 133 4.46 -3.88 12.93
N TYR A 134 3.38 -3.31 12.38
CA TYR A 134 3.29 -1.88 12.10
C TYR A 134 1.85 -1.41 11.97
N ARG A 135 1.69 -0.09 12.07
CA ARG A 135 0.47 0.57 11.63
C ARG A 135 0.77 1.72 10.67
N ALA A 136 -0.19 2.04 9.82
CA ALA A 136 -0.16 3.22 8.98
C ALA A 136 -1.12 4.26 9.53
N ILE A 137 -0.60 5.39 9.95
CA ILE A 137 -1.36 6.51 10.51
C ILE A 137 -1.54 7.57 9.44
N GLN A 138 -2.74 8.10 9.30
CA GLN A 138 -2.99 9.25 8.44
C GLN A 138 -2.33 10.49 9.05
N VAL A 139 -1.64 11.29 8.23
CA VAL A 139 -1.15 12.59 8.66
C VAL A 139 -2.31 13.59 8.72
N GLU A 140 -2.22 14.58 9.59
CA GLU A 140 -3.28 15.57 9.83
C GLU A 140 -3.08 16.87 9.04
N THR A 141 -1.94 17.00 8.37
CA THR A 141 -1.60 18.21 7.62
C THR A 141 -0.68 17.88 6.43
N LEU A 142 -0.67 18.77 5.46
CA LEU A 142 0.33 18.78 4.38
C LEU A 142 1.55 19.60 4.80
N SER A 143 2.68 19.43 4.10
CA SER A 143 3.82 20.30 4.27
C SER A 143 3.46 21.77 3.96
N ASP A 144 4.09 22.71 4.64
CA ASP A 144 3.86 24.15 4.42
C ASP A 144 4.09 24.57 2.97
N THR A 145 5.08 23.97 2.33
CA THR A 145 5.39 24.20 0.91
C THR A 145 4.23 23.77 0.02
N LEU A 146 3.64 22.60 0.27
CA LEU A 146 2.51 22.12 -0.52
C LEU A 146 1.24 22.91 -0.22
N LEU A 147 0.98 23.26 1.03
CA LEU A 147 -0.13 24.12 1.43
C LEU A 147 -0.07 25.48 0.71
N HIS A 148 1.14 26.10 0.66
CA HIS A 148 1.33 27.32 -0.08
C HIS A 148 1.09 27.15 -1.59
N SER A 149 1.59 26.07 -2.17
CA SER A 149 1.41 25.76 -3.60
C SER A 149 -0.06 25.53 -3.98
N ILE A 150 -0.82 24.88 -3.13
CA ILE A 150 -2.28 24.71 -3.29
C ILE A 150 -2.97 26.09 -3.25
N LYS A 151 -2.71 26.91 -2.21
CA LYS A 151 -3.34 28.21 -2.03
C LYS A 151 -3.00 29.21 -3.12
N THR A 152 -1.85 29.06 -3.77
CA THR A 152 -1.41 29.92 -4.89
C THR A 152 -1.78 29.35 -6.28
N GLY A 153 -2.55 28.25 -6.34
CA GLY A 153 -3.01 27.66 -7.60
C GLY A 153 -1.91 27.00 -8.45
N ARG A 154 -0.77 26.64 -7.82
CA ARG A 154 0.36 25.99 -8.54
C ARG A 154 0.21 24.49 -8.65
N ILE A 155 -0.75 23.89 -7.97
CA ILE A 155 -1.07 22.46 -8.05
C ILE A 155 -2.20 22.26 -9.04
N GLU A 156 -1.89 21.69 -10.20
CA GLU A 156 -2.86 21.42 -11.26
C GLU A 156 -3.54 20.08 -11.09
N GLY A 157 -2.82 19.09 -10.51
CA GLY A 157 -3.35 17.75 -10.30
C GLY A 157 -2.82 17.06 -9.07
N VAL A 158 -3.58 16.10 -8.57
CA VAL A 158 -3.19 15.17 -7.50
C VAL A 158 -3.42 13.73 -7.98
N MET A 159 -2.43 12.87 -7.76
CA MET A 159 -2.50 11.46 -8.13
C MET A 159 -2.66 10.59 -6.87
N LEU A 160 -3.75 9.83 -6.80
CA LEU A 160 -4.17 9.06 -5.64
C LEU A 160 -4.22 7.56 -5.98
N LEU A 161 -3.36 6.78 -5.34
CA LEU A 161 -3.12 5.38 -5.67
C LEU A 161 -3.80 4.40 -4.71
N SER A 162 -4.42 4.88 -3.64
CA SER A 162 -5.11 4.02 -2.66
C SER A 162 -6.27 4.74 -1.99
N GLY A 163 -7.28 3.98 -1.57
CA GLY A 163 -8.43 4.53 -0.84
C GLY A 163 -8.03 5.21 0.47
N ARG A 164 -7.06 4.66 1.20
CA ARG A 164 -6.56 5.27 2.45
C ARG A 164 -5.87 6.61 2.23
N THR A 165 -5.06 6.71 1.18
CA THR A 165 -4.41 7.98 0.81
C THR A 165 -5.43 9.01 0.34
N ALA A 166 -6.44 8.60 -0.44
CA ALA A 166 -7.51 9.47 -0.90
C ALA A 166 -8.36 10.00 0.28
N GLU A 167 -8.67 9.13 1.24
CA GLU A 167 -9.39 9.51 2.46
C GLU A 167 -8.60 10.51 3.31
N ALA A 168 -7.29 10.24 3.53
CA ALA A 168 -6.40 11.17 4.25
C ALA A 168 -6.35 12.54 3.56
N TYR A 169 -6.18 12.56 2.23
CA TYR A 169 -6.22 13.79 1.44
C TYR A 169 -7.54 14.54 1.61
N ALA A 170 -8.68 13.86 1.47
CA ALA A 170 -9.99 14.48 1.61
C ALA A 170 -10.21 15.07 3.01
N ASN A 171 -9.79 14.36 4.05
CA ASN A 171 -9.87 14.83 5.43
C ASN A 171 -9.03 16.08 5.66
N ILE A 172 -7.80 16.12 5.14
CA ILE A 172 -6.93 17.30 5.25
C ILE A 172 -7.51 18.49 4.49
N MET A 173 -7.94 18.31 3.24
CA MET A 173 -8.54 19.38 2.43
C MET A 173 -9.77 19.97 3.11
N LYS A 174 -10.58 19.15 3.78
CA LYS A 174 -11.74 19.58 4.55
C LYS A 174 -11.33 20.30 5.84
N SER A 175 -10.46 19.72 6.65
CA SER A 175 -10.06 20.26 7.97
C SER A 175 -9.27 21.57 7.86
N LYS A 176 -8.54 21.76 6.75
CA LYS A 176 -7.76 22.99 6.47
C LYS A 176 -8.54 24.03 5.65
N GLU A 177 -9.85 23.84 5.46
CA GLU A 177 -10.73 24.74 4.70
C GLU A 177 -10.29 24.96 3.24
N LEU A 178 -9.68 23.92 2.62
CA LEU A 178 -9.13 23.96 1.26
C LEU A 178 -10.12 23.49 0.18
N LEU A 179 -11.40 23.29 0.50
CA LEU A 179 -12.41 22.77 -0.43
C LEU A 179 -12.57 23.62 -1.71
N GLY A 180 -12.41 24.94 -1.59
CA GLY A 180 -12.45 25.84 -2.75
C GLY A 180 -11.32 25.57 -3.74
N PHE A 181 -10.13 25.23 -3.25
CA PHE A 181 -8.97 24.91 -4.06
C PHE A 181 -9.07 23.50 -4.66
N SER A 182 -9.64 22.53 -3.94
CA SER A 182 -9.80 21.16 -4.47
C SER A 182 -10.63 21.11 -5.75
N ARG A 183 -11.58 22.04 -5.93
CA ARG A 183 -12.39 22.12 -7.16
C ARG A 183 -11.61 22.55 -8.40
N GLN A 184 -10.43 23.17 -8.23
CA GLN A 184 -9.56 23.62 -9.30
C GLN A 184 -8.48 22.60 -9.64
N ILE A 185 -8.29 21.59 -8.77
CA ILE A 185 -7.29 20.52 -8.92
C ILE A 185 -7.92 19.33 -9.66
N MET A 186 -7.22 18.78 -10.65
CA MET A 186 -7.60 17.51 -11.26
C MET A 186 -7.22 16.33 -10.36
N HIS A 187 -8.15 15.46 -10.04
CA HIS A 187 -7.93 14.27 -9.21
C HIS A 187 -7.80 13.03 -10.09
N TYR A 188 -6.59 12.48 -10.20
CA TYR A 188 -6.30 11.24 -10.90
C TYR A 188 -6.38 10.08 -9.91
N CYS A 189 -7.36 9.18 -10.08
CA CYS A 189 -7.64 8.09 -9.17
C CYS A 189 -7.32 6.73 -9.79
N LEU A 190 -6.64 5.85 -9.04
CA LEU A 190 -6.27 4.52 -9.51
C LEU A 190 -7.47 3.61 -9.80
N SER A 191 -8.63 3.89 -9.20
CA SER A 191 -9.87 3.15 -9.41
C SER A 191 -11.08 3.95 -8.91
N GLU A 192 -12.28 3.50 -9.29
CA GLU A 192 -13.54 4.06 -8.77
C GLU A 192 -13.65 3.95 -7.24
N ALA A 193 -13.11 2.89 -6.64
CA ALA A 193 -13.06 2.74 -5.18
C ALA A 193 -12.18 3.81 -4.51
N VAL A 194 -11.13 4.28 -5.19
CA VAL A 194 -10.30 5.41 -4.73
C VAL A 194 -11.05 6.72 -4.89
N LEU A 195 -11.70 6.94 -6.04
CA LEU A 195 -12.52 8.13 -6.30
C LEU A 195 -13.66 8.28 -5.28
N ALA A 196 -14.32 7.19 -4.92
CA ALA A 196 -15.41 7.20 -3.94
C ALA A 196 -14.98 7.76 -2.57
N ARG A 197 -13.69 7.66 -2.19
CA ARG A 197 -13.15 8.24 -0.95
C ARG A 197 -13.05 9.76 -0.98
N LEU A 198 -13.15 10.37 -2.16
CA LEU A 198 -13.16 11.82 -2.35
C LEU A 198 -14.57 12.44 -2.26
N ALA A 199 -15.60 11.66 -1.94
CA ALA A 199 -16.98 12.16 -1.80
C ALA A 199 -17.10 13.43 -0.90
N PRO A 200 -16.33 13.57 0.21
CA PRO A 200 -16.38 14.80 1.03
C PRO A 200 -15.93 16.08 0.32
N LEU A 201 -15.24 15.97 -0.83
CA LEU A 201 -14.72 17.10 -1.62
C LEU A 201 -15.65 17.51 -2.78
N GLN A 202 -16.70 16.75 -3.06
CA GLN A 202 -17.58 16.96 -4.21
C GLN A 202 -18.24 18.35 -4.22
N PRO A 203 -18.41 18.99 -5.40
CA PRO A 203 -18.00 18.52 -6.72
C PRO A 203 -16.51 18.76 -7.00
N ILE A 204 -15.84 17.82 -7.70
CA ILE A 204 -14.43 17.91 -8.10
C ILE A 204 -14.25 17.49 -9.56
N ASN A 205 -13.15 17.94 -10.18
CA ASN A 205 -12.68 17.40 -11.45
C ASN A 205 -11.91 16.10 -11.18
N SER A 206 -12.26 15.01 -11.85
CA SER A 206 -11.60 13.74 -11.63
C SER A 206 -11.49 12.90 -12.90
N LYS A 207 -10.44 12.08 -12.96
CA LYS A 207 -10.26 11.00 -13.94
C LYS A 207 -9.89 9.71 -13.20
N THR A 208 -10.44 8.59 -13.64
CA THR A 208 -10.15 7.27 -13.08
C THR A 208 -9.46 6.41 -14.12
N SER A 209 -8.43 5.65 -13.72
CA SER A 209 -7.75 4.74 -14.65
C SER A 209 -8.67 3.57 -15.05
N SER A 210 -8.51 3.10 -16.28
CA SER A 210 -9.29 1.98 -16.83
C SER A 210 -8.94 0.65 -16.16
N ALA A 211 -7.70 0.51 -15.69
CA ALA A 211 -7.24 -0.61 -14.90
C ALA A 211 -6.34 -0.12 -13.73
N PRO A 212 -6.32 -0.81 -12.58
CA PRO A 212 -5.60 -0.36 -11.38
C PRO A 212 -4.09 -0.66 -11.48
N ASN A 213 -3.42 -0.06 -12.46
CA ASN A 213 -1.98 -0.16 -12.65
C ASN A 213 -1.34 1.21 -12.95
N ILE A 214 -0.02 1.28 -12.87
CA ILE A 214 0.73 2.53 -13.00
C ILE A 214 0.72 3.07 -14.43
N ASP A 215 0.73 2.20 -15.44
CA ASP A 215 0.79 2.63 -16.84
C ASP A 215 -0.50 3.33 -17.23
N GLU A 216 -1.66 2.81 -16.81
CA GLU A 216 -2.96 3.45 -16.99
C GLU A 216 -3.06 4.80 -16.23
N MET A 217 -2.47 4.88 -15.04
CA MET A 217 -2.42 6.14 -14.30
C MET A 217 -1.56 7.19 -15.01
N LEU A 218 -0.45 6.80 -15.64
CA LEU A 218 0.40 7.69 -16.43
C LEU A 218 -0.32 8.18 -17.69
N ALA A 219 -1.07 7.29 -18.36
CA ALA A 219 -1.86 7.65 -19.54
C ALA A 219 -2.89 8.75 -19.26
N LEU A 220 -3.40 8.85 -18.02
CA LEU A 220 -4.35 9.92 -17.66
C LEU A 220 -3.73 11.32 -17.67
N THR A 221 -2.41 11.42 -17.53
CA THR A 221 -1.67 12.70 -17.50
C THR A 221 -1.12 13.12 -18.87
N ASP A 222 -1.17 12.22 -19.87
CA ASP A 222 -0.74 12.54 -21.23
C ASP A 222 -1.69 13.55 -21.89
N ALA A 223 -1.19 14.77 -22.10
CA ALA A 223 -1.92 15.83 -22.79
C ALA A 223 -2.18 15.51 -24.29
N SER A 224 -1.50 14.50 -24.85
CA SER A 224 -1.65 14.07 -26.24
C SER A 224 -2.88 13.18 -26.50
N ALA A 225 -3.54 12.66 -25.46
CA ALA A 225 -4.73 11.81 -25.58
C ALA A 225 -6.06 12.59 -25.60
N ALA A 226 -6.02 13.92 -25.60
CA ALA A 226 -7.20 14.80 -25.52
C ALA A 226 -7.47 15.55 -26.84
N ASN A 227 -7.18 14.92 -28.01
CA ASN A 227 -7.60 15.41 -29.35
C ASN A 227 -8.41 14.36 -30.09
#